data_41248b1cba703f84cf492b7397016e64
#
_entry.id   41248b1cba703f84cf492b7397016e64
#
_cell.length_a   1.000
_cell.length_b   1.000
_cell.length_c   1.000
_cell.angle_alpha   90.00
_cell.angle_beta   90.00
_cell.angle_gamma   90.00
#
_symmetry.space_group_name_H-M   'P 1'
#
loop_
_entity.id
_entity.type
_entity.pdbx_description
1 polymer ?
#
loop_
_entity_poly.entity_id
_entity_poly.type
_entity_poly.pdbx_seq_one_letter_code
_entity_poly.pdbx_strand_id
1 'polypeptide(L)'
;MKIKAIIIALLSAVLAVPTFAACVDNVVLVHGNSGKSSDWNNTYNKLISKGYSSSQIFRPNWGSRSCLGSCNDHSGSEETPVKNAINSAISSSCTGKIDVIGHSMGVTLAAQQIIKAGKVSKVDSFVGIAGAYRGLYSCGIHPANVSSATCGNNGLSISSPFLDWLYGKKIASRVYSIKSWGDQIVCGTGTCLVYGKHSSQIQGERSSYTYGYGHFGLQKYTSSKQYDLIK
;
A
#
# COMPACT_ATOMS: atom_id res chain seq x y z
N MET A 1 77.80 -17.21 3.51
CA MET A 1 76.91 -16.13 3.02
C MET A 1 75.45 -16.53 3.19
N LYS A 2 74.74 -15.94 4.14
CA LYS A 2 73.30 -16.24 4.39
C LYS A 2 72.47 -15.14 3.74
N ILE A 3 71.72 -15.49 2.69
CA ILE A 3 70.79 -14.59 1.99
C ILE A 3 69.48 -14.56 2.81
N LYS A 4 69.15 -13.38 3.36
CA LYS A 4 67.84 -13.12 4.00
C LYS A 4 66.83 -12.73 2.92
N ALA A 5 65.84 -13.59 2.72
CA ALA A 5 64.67 -13.25 1.88
C ALA A 5 63.76 -12.28 2.63
N ILE A 6 63.49 -11.13 2.05
CA ILE A 6 62.53 -10.16 2.54
C ILE A 6 61.20 -10.44 1.84
N ILE A 7 60.20 -10.90 2.61
CA ILE A 7 58.84 -11.10 2.14
C ILE A 7 58.13 -9.74 2.28
N ILE A 8 57.79 -9.08 1.15
CA ILE A 8 56.98 -7.90 1.09
C ILE A 8 55.51 -8.34 1.03
N ALA A 9 54.77 -8.20 2.11
CA ALA A 9 53.35 -8.40 2.14
C ALA A 9 52.62 -7.20 1.50
N LEU A 10 52.07 -7.38 0.29
CA LEU A 10 51.19 -6.40 -0.34
C LEU A 10 49.83 -6.43 0.36
N LEU A 11 49.55 -5.41 1.16
CA LEU A 11 48.20 -5.18 1.74
C LEU A 11 47.30 -4.59 0.66
N SER A 12 46.46 -5.42 0.04
CA SER A 12 45.43 -4.94 -0.90
C SER A 12 44.30 -4.26 -0.10
N ALA A 13 44.30 -2.94 -0.04
CA ALA A 13 43.20 -2.19 0.48
C ALA A 13 42.02 -2.29 -0.49
N VAL A 14 41.01 -3.06 -0.11
CA VAL A 14 39.70 -3.10 -0.83
C VAL A 14 39.01 -1.78 -0.54
N LEU A 15 39.06 -0.85 -1.49
CA LEU A 15 38.26 0.37 -1.45
C LEU A 15 36.80 -0.03 -1.61
N ALA A 16 36.01 0.07 -0.53
CA ALA A 16 34.55 -0.05 -0.58
C ALA A 16 34.01 1.13 -1.40
N VAL A 17 33.62 0.87 -2.65
CA VAL A 17 32.92 1.84 -3.47
C VAL A 17 31.55 2.07 -2.86
N PRO A 18 31.17 3.33 -2.53
CA PRO A 18 29.84 3.60 -2.02
C PRO A 18 28.80 3.19 -3.08
N THR A 19 28.00 2.19 -2.77
CA THR A 19 26.85 1.80 -3.59
C THR A 19 25.77 2.87 -3.40
N PHE A 20 25.65 3.78 -4.34
CA PHE A 20 24.49 4.68 -4.38
C PHE A 20 23.23 3.84 -4.61
N ALA A 21 22.19 4.09 -3.82
CA ALA A 21 20.89 3.49 -4.08
C ALA A 21 20.43 3.86 -5.49
N ALA A 22 19.89 2.88 -6.22
CA ALA A 22 19.37 3.14 -7.56
C ALA A 22 18.30 4.24 -7.53
N CYS A 23 18.32 5.12 -8.53
CA CYS A 23 17.28 6.13 -8.68
C CYS A 23 16.01 5.43 -9.21
N VAL A 24 15.16 5.03 -8.28
CA VAL A 24 13.85 4.43 -8.50
C VAL A 24 12.79 5.24 -7.76
N ASP A 25 11.53 5.06 -8.11
CA ASP A 25 10.42 5.72 -7.43
C ASP A 25 10.40 5.35 -5.94
N ASN A 26 10.19 6.34 -5.07
CA ASN A 26 9.96 6.06 -3.66
C ASN A 26 8.63 5.32 -3.46
N VAL A 27 8.55 4.48 -2.44
CA VAL A 27 7.36 3.63 -2.21
C VAL A 27 6.66 4.02 -0.91
N VAL A 28 5.34 4.22 -0.98
CA VAL A 28 4.50 4.44 0.20
C VAL A 28 3.65 3.19 0.46
N LEU A 29 3.77 2.59 1.65
CA LEU A 29 3.08 1.39 2.07
C LEU A 29 2.04 1.74 3.15
N VAL A 30 0.75 1.69 2.80
CA VAL A 30 -0.36 2.11 3.67
C VAL A 30 -1.09 0.89 4.22
N HIS A 31 -0.95 0.64 5.54
CA HIS A 31 -1.55 -0.52 6.20
C HIS A 31 -3.09 -0.44 6.27
N GLY A 32 -3.73 -1.55 6.59
CA GLY A 32 -5.18 -1.64 6.77
C GLY A 32 -5.67 -1.04 8.09
N ASN A 33 -7.00 -1.03 8.25
CA ASN A 33 -7.64 -0.58 9.47
C ASN A 33 -7.09 -1.32 10.70
N SER A 34 -6.81 -0.60 11.78
CA SER A 34 -6.19 -1.10 13.02
C SER A 34 -4.81 -1.76 12.85
N GLY A 35 -4.18 -1.62 11.68
CA GLY A 35 -2.85 -2.13 11.38
C GLY A 35 -1.71 -1.25 11.93
N LYS A 36 -0.51 -1.53 11.46
CA LYS A 36 0.72 -0.81 11.83
C LYS A 36 1.78 -0.92 10.74
N SER A 37 2.78 -0.05 10.79
CA SER A 37 3.89 -0.03 9.83
C SER A 37 4.63 -1.35 9.70
N SER A 38 4.75 -2.14 10.78
CA SER A 38 5.43 -3.44 10.77
C SER A 38 4.67 -4.55 10.03
N ASP A 39 3.39 -4.37 9.72
CA ASP A 39 2.62 -5.31 8.91
C ASP A 39 3.20 -5.42 7.48
N TRP A 40 3.98 -4.42 7.07
CA TRP A 40 4.67 -4.35 5.80
C TRP A 40 6.09 -4.95 5.80
N ASN A 41 6.53 -5.62 6.87
CA ASN A 41 7.92 -6.10 6.96
C ASN A 41 8.31 -7.04 5.81
N ASN A 42 7.40 -7.89 5.32
CA ASN A 42 7.70 -8.78 4.20
C ASN A 42 7.94 -7.98 2.90
N THR A 43 7.10 -7.00 2.61
CA THR A 43 7.25 -6.13 1.45
C THR A 43 8.47 -5.23 1.60
N TYR A 44 8.68 -4.65 2.78
CA TYR A 44 9.87 -3.87 3.08
C TYR A 44 11.16 -4.65 2.82
N ASN A 45 11.29 -5.85 3.40
CA ASN A 45 12.46 -6.70 3.20
C ASN A 45 12.64 -7.11 1.73
N LYS A 46 11.54 -7.34 1.00
CA LYS A 46 11.58 -7.59 -0.44
C LYS A 46 12.15 -6.39 -1.20
N LEU A 47 11.69 -5.17 -0.92
CA LEU A 47 12.19 -3.94 -1.55
C LEU A 47 13.67 -3.71 -1.23
N ILE A 48 14.08 -3.85 0.03
CA ILE A 48 15.51 -3.78 0.42
C ILE A 48 16.35 -4.80 -0.36
N SER A 49 15.88 -6.04 -0.48
CA SER A 49 16.59 -7.09 -1.24
C SER A 49 16.67 -6.80 -2.75
N LYS A 50 15.89 -5.83 -3.23
CA LYS A 50 15.85 -5.36 -4.63
C LYS A 50 16.59 -4.04 -4.85
N GLY A 51 17.34 -3.57 -3.83
CA GLY A 51 18.20 -2.40 -3.94
C GLY A 51 17.58 -1.07 -3.50
N TYR A 52 16.35 -1.08 -2.97
CA TYR A 52 15.79 0.12 -2.34
C TYR A 52 16.54 0.41 -1.04
N SER A 53 16.79 1.67 -0.76
CA SER A 53 17.24 2.11 0.58
C SER A 53 16.04 2.25 1.52
N SER A 54 16.29 2.20 2.83
CA SER A 54 15.26 2.43 3.83
C SER A 54 14.62 3.82 3.73
N SER A 55 15.37 4.81 3.26
CA SER A 55 14.89 6.19 3.05
C SER A 55 13.93 6.33 1.86
N GLN A 56 13.87 5.34 0.97
CA GLN A 56 12.94 5.31 -0.16
C GLN A 56 11.60 4.64 0.18
N ILE A 57 11.43 4.07 1.38
CA ILE A 57 10.25 3.28 1.75
C ILE A 57 9.53 3.94 2.93
N PHE A 58 8.37 4.50 2.69
CA PHE A 58 7.55 5.23 3.65
C PHE A 58 6.42 4.33 4.15
N ARG A 59 6.31 4.17 5.48
CA ARG A 59 5.32 3.31 6.14
C ARG A 59 4.61 4.08 7.25
N PRO A 60 3.66 4.97 6.91
CA PRO A 60 2.95 5.74 7.93
C PRO A 60 2.12 4.83 8.84
N ASN A 61 2.09 5.13 10.14
CA ASN A 61 1.06 4.63 11.03
C ASN A 61 -0.12 5.61 10.99
N TRP A 62 -1.33 5.10 10.87
CA TRP A 62 -2.55 5.90 10.84
C TRP A 62 -3.68 5.21 11.62
N GLY A 63 -4.66 6.00 12.04
CA GLY A 63 -5.84 5.52 12.72
C GLY A 63 -5.59 4.93 14.12
N SER A 64 -6.68 4.65 14.82
CA SER A 64 -6.67 4.00 16.11
C SER A 64 -6.68 2.49 15.99
N ARG A 65 -6.01 1.81 16.92
CA ARG A 65 -6.05 0.35 17.06
C ARG A 65 -6.89 -0.12 18.24
N SER A 66 -7.42 0.81 19.03
CA SER A 66 -8.13 0.50 20.28
C SER A 66 -9.59 0.09 20.09
N CYS A 67 -10.18 0.34 18.93
CA CYS A 67 -11.61 0.14 18.66
C CYS A 67 -11.91 -1.05 17.71
N LEU A 68 -11.02 -2.01 17.63
CA LEU A 68 -11.20 -3.24 16.85
C LEU A 68 -11.69 -2.99 15.40
N GLY A 69 -11.31 -1.86 14.83
CA GLY A 69 -11.63 -1.52 13.45
C GLY A 69 -12.93 -0.74 13.21
N SER A 70 -13.67 -0.35 14.26
CA SER A 70 -14.96 0.32 14.10
C SER A 70 -14.91 1.85 14.10
N CYS A 71 -13.82 2.47 14.57
CA CYS A 71 -13.72 3.92 14.77
C CYS A 71 -12.93 4.68 13.73
N ASN A 72 -12.21 4.00 12.85
CA ASN A 72 -11.47 4.66 11.79
C ASN A 72 -12.34 4.85 10.54
N ASP A 73 -12.20 5.96 9.89
CA ASP A 73 -12.84 6.24 8.60
C ASP A 73 -11.86 6.95 7.64
N HIS A 74 -12.34 7.68 6.67
CA HIS A 74 -11.54 8.43 5.70
C HIS A 74 -11.61 9.93 5.97
N SER A 75 -11.60 10.33 7.24
CA SER A 75 -11.67 11.74 7.65
C SER A 75 -10.74 12.05 8.81
N GLY A 76 -10.56 13.33 9.09
CA GLY A 76 -9.88 13.79 10.30
C GLY A 76 -8.44 13.35 10.45
N SER A 77 -8.11 12.73 11.59
CA SER A 77 -6.75 12.37 11.97
C SER A 77 -6.15 11.23 11.13
N GLU A 78 -6.98 10.39 10.52
CA GLU A 78 -6.56 9.27 9.68
C GLU A 78 -5.87 9.74 8.40
N GLU A 79 -6.29 10.88 7.86
CA GLU A 79 -5.77 11.44 6.61
C GLU A 79 -4.32 11.94 6.74
N THR A 80 -4.01 12.61 7.85
CA THR A 80 -2.77 13.38 8.00
C THR A 80 -1.50 12.55 7.86
N PRO A 81 -1.34 11.39 8.52
CA PRO A 81 -0.12 10.59 8.37
C PRO A 81 0.11 10.09 6.95
N VAL A 82 -0.95 9.68 6.26
CA VAL A 82 -0.87 9.17 4.88
C VAL A 82 -0.56 10.30 3.90
N LYS A 83 -1.22 11.44 4.03
CA LYS A 83 -0.93 12.67 3.26
C LYS A 83 0.53 13.09 3.42
N ASN A 84 1.04 13.12 4.65
CA ASN A 84 2.41 13.53 4.93
C ASN A 84 3.42 12.55 4.32
N ALA A 85 3.17 11.23 4.43
CA ALA A 85 4.03 10.22 3.83
C ALA A 85 4.08 10.34 2.29
N ILE A 86 2.94 10.55 1.63
CA ILE A 86 2.87 10.79 0.18
C ILE A 86 3.67 12.03 -0.21
N ASN A 87 3.48 13.15 0.48
CA ASN A 87 4.19 14.39 0.18
C ASN A 87 5.70 14.25 0.40
N SER A 88 6.11 13.64 1.51
CA SER A 88 7.53 13.39 1.81
C SER A 88 8.17 12.46 0.79
N ALA A 89 7.47 11.39 0.40
CA ALA A 89 7.96 10.46 -0.60
C ALA A 89 8.16 11.14 -1.97
N ILE A 90 7.23 12.01 -2.39
CA ILE A 90 7.37 12.77 -3.64
C ILE A 90 8.54 13.77 -3.54
N SER A 91 8.63 14.48 -2.43
CA SER A 91 9.65 15.53 -2.26
C SER A 91 11.08 14.98 -2.22
N SER A 92 11.28 13.77 -1.72
CA SER A 92 12.60 13.11 -1.63
C SER A 92 12.88 12.14 -2.79
N SER A 93 11.90 11.93 -3.69
CA SER A 93 12.09 11.03 -4.83
C SER A 93 13.04 11.62 -5.86
N CYS A 94 14.07 10.86 -6.24
CA CYS A 94 15.01 11.25 -7.28
C CYS A 94 14.37 11.26 -8.69
N THR A 95 13.30 10.50 -8.90
CA THR A 95 12.53 10.48 -10.14
C THR A 95 11.42 11.53 -10.17
N GLY A 96 11.10 12.14 -9.02
CA GLY A 96 9.96 13.03 -8.83
C GLY A 96 8.61 12.32 -8.86
N LYS A 97 8.61 10.97 -8.81
CA LYS A 97 7.44 10.10 -8.75
C LYS A 97 7.52 9.14 -7.58
N ILE A 98 6.39 8.49 -7.29
CA ILE A 98 6.27 7.48 -6.25
C ILE A 98 5.42 6.30 -6.73
N ASP A 99 5.59 5.17 -6.06
CA ASP A 99 4.64 4.06 -6.09
C ASP A 99 3.90 3.97 -4.76
N VAL A 100 2.66 3.53 -4.80
CA VAL A 100 1.82 3.40 -3.60
C VAL A 100 1.23 2.00 -3.54
N ILE A 101 1.39 1.34 -2.40
CA ILE A 101 0.79 0.03 -2.13
C ILE A 101 -0.08 0.16 -0.87
N GLY A 102 -1.37 -0.09 -1.02
CA GLY A 102 -2.32 -0.09 0.10
C GLY A 102 -2.82 -1.50 0.42
N HIS A 103 -3.15 -1.75 1.68
CA HIS A 103 -3.83 -2.96 2.13
C HIS A 103 -5.16 -2.62 2.80
N SER A 104 -6.21 -3.40 2.48
CA SER A 104 -7.52 -3.25 3.12
C SER A 104 -8.04 -1.80 3.01
N MET A 105 -8.52 -1.19 4.09
CA MET A 105 -8.94 0.22 4.13
C MET A 105 -7.82 1.21 3.75
N GLY A 106 -6.55 0.85 3.92
CA GLY A 106 -5.42 1.67 3.45
C GLY A 106 -5.37 1.88 1.94
N VAL A 107 -6.04 1.02 1.15
CA VAL A 107 -6.19 1.20 -0.30
C VAL A 107 -7.02 2.45 -0.60
N THR A 108 -8.19 2.55 0.01
CA THR A 108 -9.12 3.66 -0.22
C THR A 108 -8.63 4.95 0.42
N LEU A 109 -7.99 4.87 1.60
CA LEU A 109 -7.39 6.03 2.25
C LEU A 109 -6.22 6.61 1.44
N ALA A 110 -5.31 5.76 0.92
CA ALA A 110 -4.22 6.20 0.06
C ALA A 110 -4.74 6.86 -1.22
N ALA A 111 -5.71 6.23 -1.89
CA ALA A 111 -6.34 6.77 -3.10
C ALA A 111 -6.96 8.14 -2.84
N GLN A 112 -7.67 8.30 -1.73
CA GLN A 112 -8.26 9.57 -1.30
C GLN A 112 -7.18 10.64 -1.15
N GLN A 113 -6.09 10.35 -0.44
CA GLN A 113 -5.04 11.35 -0.17
C GLN A 113 -4.30 11.76 -1.45
N ILE A 114 -4.07 10.84 -2.38
CA ILE A 114 -3.50 11.15 -3.70
C ILE A 114 -4.39 12.16 -4.46
N ILE A 115 -5.69 11.91 -4.46
CA ILE A 115 -6.67 12.76 -5.17
C ILE A 115 -6.81 14.12 -4.48
N LYS A 116 -7.05 14.15 -3.16
CA LYS A 116 -7.20 15.39 -2.38
C LYS A 116 -5.96 16.30 -2.47
N ALA A 117 -4.78 15.71 -2.53
CA ALA A 117 -3.53 16.45 -2.67
C ALA A 117 -3.20 16.87 -4.11
N GLY A 118 -3.98 16.47 -5.11
CA GLY A 118 -3.71 16.76 -6.53
C GLY A 118 -2.42 16.07 -7.04
N LYS A 119 -2.07 14.89 -6.49
CA LYS A 119 -0.79 14.21 -6.76
C LYS A 119 -0.89 13.04 -7.74
N VAL A 120 -2.02 12.87 -8.43
CA VAL A 120 -2.26 11.75 -9.37
C VAL A 120 -1.15 11.58 -10.41
N SER A 121 -0.64 12.68 -10.98
CA SER A 121 0.45 12.66 -11.97
C SER A 121 1.81 12.28 -11.39
N LYS A 122 1.95 12.27 -10.06
CA LYS A 122 3.16 11.89 -9.33
C LYS A 122 3.17 10.43 -8.90
N VAL A 123 2.04 9.72 -9.05
CA VAL A 123 1.95 8.29 -8.73
C VAL A 123 2.09 7.48 -10.01
N ASP A 124 3.17 6.71 -10.12
CA ASP A 124 3.41 5.87 -11.29
C ASP A 124 2.58 4.58 -11.18
N SER A 125 2.76 3.80 -10.12
CA SER A 125 1.96 2.60 -9.86
C SER A 125 1.19 2.70 -8.55
N PHE A 126 -0.05 2.24 -8.57
CA PHE A 126 -0.89 2.04 -7.40
C PHE A 126 -1.33 0.57 -7.31
N VAL A 127 -1.01 -0.09 -6.20
CA VAL A 127 -1.37 -1.49 -5.96
C VAL A 127 -2.31 -1.58 -4.76
N GLY A 128 -3.56 -1.95 -4.98
CA GLY A 128 -4.53 -2.22 -3.92
C GLY A 128 -4.57 -3.70 -3.57
N ILE A 129 -4.32 -4.04 -2.31
CA ILE A 129 -4.33 -5.42 -1.81
C ILE A 129 -5.52 -5.60 -0.87
N ALA A 130 -6.40 -6.55 -1.18
CA ALA A 130 -7.58 -6.85 -0.34
C ALA A 130 -8.40 -5.60 0.00
N GLY A 131 -8.42 -4.59 -0.87
CA GLY A 131 -9.12 -3.33 -0.64
C GLY A 131 -10.63 -3.50 -0.74
N ALA A 132 -11.37 -2.68 -0.01
CA ALA A 132 -12.83 -2.60 -0.12
C ALA A 132 -13.23 -1.42 -1.02
N TYR A 133 -12.67 -1.36 -2.22
CA TYR A 133 -12.83 -0.20 -3.12
C TYR A 133 -14.27 0.01 -3.60
N ARG A 134 -15.11 -1.03 -3.52
CA ARG A 134 -16.53 -1.00 -3.87
C ARG A 134 -17.46 -1.12 -2.66
N GLY A 135 -16.89 -1.13 -1.45
CA GLY A 135 -17.62 -1.30 -0.19
C GLY A 135 -17.64 -2.73 0.32
N LEU A 136 -18.13 -2.88 1.53
CA LEU A 136 -18.27 -4.16 2.25
C LEU A 136 -19.73 -4.44 2.56
N TYR A 137 -20.23 -5.64 2.23
CA TYR A 137 -21.56 -6.07 2.68
C TYR A 137 -21.65 -6.20 4.20
N SER A 138 -20.55 -6.48 4.89
CA SER A 138 -20.51 -6.46 6.36
C SER A 138 -20.75 -5.07 6.96
N CYS A 139 -20.55 -4.00 6.19
CA CYS A 139 -20.96 -2.65 6.52
C CYS A 139 -22.41 -2.34 6.13
N GLY A 140 -23.02 -3.13 5.24
CA GLY A 140 -24.32 -2.84 4.66
C GLY A 140 -24.29 -1.84 3.51
N ILE A 141 -25.49 -1.43 3.07
CA ILE A 141 -25.68 -0.48 1.97
C ILE A 141 -26.14 0.85 2.57
N HIS A 142 -25.43 1.95 2.23
CA HIS A 142 -25.81 3.27 2.70
C HIS A 142 -27.19 3.68 2.10
N PRO A 143 -28.09 4.32 2.88
CA PRO A 143 -27.94 4.78 4.27
C PRO A 143 -28.32 3.76 5.34
N ALA A 144 -28.75 2.54 5.00
CA ALA A 144 -29.11 1.48 5.93
C ALA A 144 -27.87 0.65 6.35
N ASN A 145 -26.79 1.32 6.69
CA ASN A 145 -25.51 0.70 7.03
C ASN A 145 -25.35 0.50 8.54
N VAL A 146 -24.36 -0.33 8.91
CA VAL A 146 -23.94 -0.51 10.31
C VAL A 146 -23.50 0.84 10.90
N SER A 147 -24.00 1.15 12.10
CA SER A 147 -23.66 2.39 12.82
C SER A 147 -22.25 2.32 13.41
N SER A 148 -21.26 2.72 12.61
CA SER A 148 -19.86 2.87 13.03
C SER A 148 -19.15 3.85 12.07
N ALA A 149 -18.03 4.46 12.51
CA ALA A 149 -17.26 5.34 11.64
C ALA A 149 -16.79 4.61 10.37
N THR A 150 -16.27 3.38 10.54
CA THR A 150 -15.77 2.57 9.41
C THR A 150 -16.85 2.19 8.39
N CYS A 151 -18.12 2.19 8.77
CA CYS A 151 -19.24 1.90 7.88
C CYS A 151 -20.13 3.12 7.58
N GLY A 152 -19.80 4.30 8.10
CA GLY A 152 -20.56 5.54 7.93
C GLY A 152 -20.32 6.24 6.58
N ASN A 153 -20.67 7.53 6.52
CA ASN A 153 -20.58 8.36 5.32
C ASN A 153 -19.15 8.43 4.74
N ASN A 154 -18.14 8.46 5.61
CA ASN A 154 -16.72 8.43 5.23
C ASN A 154 -16.13 7.01 5.31
N GLY A 155 -16.97 5.99 5.34
CA GLY A 155 -16.59 4.61 5.56
C GLY A 155 -16.74 3.72 4.33
N LEU A 156 -16.79 2.42 4.61
CA LEU A 156 -16.76 1.35 3.61
C LEU A 156 -18.12 0.69 3.36
N SER A 157 -19.24 1.29 3.79
CA SER A 157 -20.55 0.80 3.35
C SER A 157 -20.71 0.98 1.84
N ILE A 158 -21.41 0.03 1.21
CA ILE A 158 -21.68 0.09 -0.23
C ILE A 158 -22.47 1.37 -0.51
N SER A 159 -22.06 2.13 -1.52
CA SER A 159 -22.62 3.43 -1.88
C SER A 159 -22.55 4.46 -0.75
N SER A 160 -21.54 4.39 0.12
CA SER A 160 -21.28 5.52 1.02
C SER A 160 -20.92 6.77 0.21
N PRO A 161 -21.25 7.98 0.70
CA PRO A 161 -20.87 9.23 0.02
C PRO A 161 -19.38 9.31 -0.31
N PHE A 162 -18.52 8.73 0.54
CA PHE A 162 -17.09 8.64 0.30
C PHE A 162 -16.75 7.73 -0.89
N LEU A 163 -17.30 6.51 -0.94
CA LEU A 163 -17.02 5.57 -2.04
C LEU A 163 -17.61 6.04 -3.36
N ASP A 164 -18.76 6.68 -3.34
CA ASP A 164 -19.36 7.30 -4.53
C ASP A 164 -18.50 8.47 -5.02
N TRP A 165 -17.95 9.27 -4.10
CA TRP A 165 -16.99 10.31 -4.46
C TRP A 165 -15.71 9.74 -5.07
N LEU A 166 -15.22 8.60 -4.56
CA LEU A 166 -14.00 7.95 -5.05
C LEU A 166 -14.20 7.25 -6.40
N TYR A 167 -15.43 6.84 -6.70
CA TYR A 167 -15.78 6.06 -7.88
C TYR A 167 -15.37 6.77 -9.17
N GLY A 168 -14.71 6.06 -10.09
CA GLY A 168 -14.31 6.58 -11.39
C GLY A 168 -13.13 7.56 -11.39
N LYS A 169 -12.59 7.91 -10.24
CA LYS A 169 -11.46 8.84 -10.19
C LYS A 169 -10.14 8.14 -10.56
N LYS A 170 -9.35 8.81 -11.37
CA LYS A 170 -7.96 8.40 -11.66
C LYS A 170 -7.12 8.61 -10.40
N ILE A 171 -6.27 7.63 -10.06
CA ILE A 171 -5.41 7.67 -8.86
C ILE A 171 -3.91 7.51 -9.16
N ALA A 172 -3.56 6.94 -10.31
CA ALA A 172 -2.17 6.73 -10.73
C ALA A 172 -2.07 6.57 -12.25
N SER A 173 -0.85 6.44 -12.76
CA SER A 173 -0.60 6.08 -14.17
C SER A 173 -0.94 4.62 -14.44
N ARG A 174 -0.58 3.73 -13.52
CA ARG A 174 -0.85 2.29 -13.56
C ARG A 174 -1.56 1.88 -12.28
N VAL A 175 -2.65 1.16 -12.38
CA VAL A 175 -3.45 0.70 -11.22
C VAL A 175 -3.60 -0.82 -11.29
N TYR A 176 -3.43 -1.47 -10.15
CA TYR A 176 -3.52 -2.91 -10.01
C TYR A 176 -4.27 -3.30 -8.73
N SER A 177 -4.96 -4.44 -8.75
CA SER A 177 -5.49 -5.05 -7.53
C SER A 177 -4.97 -6.47 -7.30
N ILE A 178 -4.79 -6.82 -6.03
CA ILE A 178 -4.51 -8.17 -5.54
C ILE A 178 -5.66 -8.57 -4.64
N LYS A 179 -6.31 -9.69 -4.95
CA LYS A 179 -7.55 -10.13 -4.29
C LYS A 179 -7.61 -11.64 -4.05
N SER A 180 -8.58 -12.07 -3.29
CA SER A 180 -8.88 -13.49 -3.05
C SER A 180 -10.38 -13.71 -2.88
N TRP A 181 -10.87 -14.81 -3.41
CA TRP A 181 -12.24 -15.28 -3.15
C TRP A 181 -12.39 -15.90 -1.75
N GLY A 182 -11.28 -16.22 -1.06
CA GLY A 182 -11.22 -16.69 0.32
C GLY A 182 -10.86 -15.58 1.33
N ASP A 183 -11.02 -14.30 0.98
CA ASP A 183 -10.77 -13.19 1.88
C ASP A 183 -11.90 -13.10 2.92
N GLN A 184 -11.60 -13.47 4.16
CA GLN A 184 -12.59 -13.54 5.25
C GLN A 184 -13.11 -12.18 5.74
N ILE A 185 -12.54 -11.08 5.30
CA ILE A 185 -13.02 -9.72 5.62
C ILE A 185 -13.85 -9.16 4.47
N VAL A 186 -13.28 -9.15 3.26
CA VAL A 186 -13.97 -8.60 2.08
C VAL A 186 -15.16 -9.48 1.67
N CYS A 187 -15.05 -10.80 1.87
CA CYS A 187 -16.07 -11.78 1.56
C CYS A 187 -16.81 -12.31 2.81
N GLY A 188 -16.66 -11.65 3.95
CA GLY A 188 -17.12 -12.12 5.28
C GLY A 188 -18.62 -12.43 5.40
N THR A 189 -19.44 -11.92 4.49
CA THR A 189 -20.89 -12.20 4.40
C THR A 189 -21.23 -13.29 3.39
N GLY A 190 -20.25 -14.08 2.93
CA GLY A 190 -20.43 -15.15 1.95
C GLY A 190 -20.33 -14.69 0.48
N THR A 191 -20.15 -13.39 0.24
CA THR A 191 -19.91 -12.86 -1.11
C THR A 191 -18.84 -11.78 -1.10
N CYS A 192 -18.01 -11.78 -2.15
CA CYS A 192 -17.04 -10.72 -2.41
C CYS A 192 -17.56 -9.73 -3.47
N LEU A 193 -18.71 -10.00 -4.06
CA LEU A 193 -19.21 -9.25 -5.21
C LEU A 193 -20.08 -8.07 -4.77
N VAL A 194 -19.72 -6.89 -5.21
CA VAL A 194 -20.53 -5.67 -5.13
C VAL A 194 -20.86 -5.25 -6.55
N TYR A 195 -22.14 -5.18 -6.90
CA TYR A 195 -22.61 -4.89 -8.26
C TYR A 195 -21.93 -5.76 -9.35
N GLY A 196 -21.79 -7.07 -9.08
CA GLY A 196 -21.21 -8.03 -10.03
C GLY A 196 -19.69 -7.97 -10.18
N LYS A 197 -18.99 -7.17 -9.39
CA LYS A 197 -17.52 -7.07 -9.39
C LYS A 197 -16.97 -7.36 -8.00
N HIS A 198 -15.80 -7.99 -7.94
CA HIS A 198 -15.12 -8.22 -6.67
C HIS A 198 -14.84 -6.88 -5.97
N SER A 199 -15.17 -6.76 -4.68
CA SER A 199 -15.05 -5.49 -3.94
C SER A 199 -13.62 -4.91 -3.95
N SER A 200 -12.60 -5.77 -3.98
CA SER A 200 -11.20 -5.31 -4.06
C SER A 200 -10.76 -4.85 -5.46
N GLN A 201 -11.58 -5.02 -6.49
CA GLN A 201 -11.24 -4.53 -7.83
C GLN A 201 -11.38 -3.02 -7.91
N ILE A 202 -10.27 -2.36 -8.24
CA ILE A 202 -10.23 -0.91 -8.43
C ILE A 202 -10.77 -0.60 -9.83
N GLN A 203 -11.62 0.41 -9.92
CA GLN A 203 -12.15 0.82 -11.22
C GLN A 203 -11.05 1.41 -12.11
N GLY A 204 -11.02 0.98 -13.39
CA GLY A 204 -10.00 1.43 -14.33
C GLY A 204 -8.63 0.80 -14.10
N GLU A 205 -8.53 -0.27 -13.30
CA GLU A 205 -7.28 -0.99 -13.10
C GLU A 205 -6.78 -1.63 -14.40
N ARG A 206 -5.45 -1.64 -14.56
CA ARG A 206 -4.79 -2.28 -15.69
C ARG A 206 -4.91 -3.81 -15.63
N SER A 207 -4.79 -4.37 -14.43
CA SER A 207 -4.88 -5.81 -14.19
C SER A 207 -5.21 -6.11 -12.74
N SER A 208 -5.83 -7.26 -12.51
CA SER A 208 -6.14 -7.79 -11.20
C SER A 208 -5.58 -9.20 -11.04
N TYR A 209 -5.06 -9.50 -9.86
CA TYR A 209 -4.41 -10.77 -9.54
C TYR A 209 -5.13 -11.47 -8.39
N THR A 210 -5.45 -12.75 -8.59
CA THR A 210 -6.17 -13.56 -7.60
C THR A 210 -5.24 -14.60 -6.98
N TYR A 211 -5.30 -14.71 -5.64
CA TYR A 211 -4.53 -15.69 -4.86
C TYR A 211 -5.45 -16.46 -3.90
N GLY A 212 -5.00 -17.62 -3.44
CA GLY A 212 -5.72 -18.45 -2.47
C GLY A 212 -5.49 -18.04 -1.00
N TYR A 213 -4.91 -16.87 -0.74
CA TYR A 213 -4.64 -16.40 0.63
C TYR A 213 -5.86 -15.69 1.23
N GLY A 214 -6.02 -15.74 2.56
CA GLY A 214 -6.95 -14.89 3.29
C GLY A 214 -6.46 -13.43 3.35
N HIS A 215 -7.26 -12.55 3.95
CA HIS A 215 -7.09 -11.09 3.98
C HIS A 215 -5.67 -10.63 4.30
N PHE A 216 -5.13 -11.06 5.44
CA PHE A 216 -3.78 -10.69 5.88
C PHE A 216 -2.68 -11.46 5.11
N GLY A 217 -2.99 -12.67 4.66
CA GLY A 217 -2.09 -13.48 3.85
C GLY A 217 -1.81 -12.85 2.49
N LEU A 218 -2.79 -12.16 1.88
CA LEU A 218 -2.59 -11.42 0.65
C LEU A 218 -1.49 -10.36 0.80
N GLN A 219 -1.51 -9.55 1.86
CA GLN A 219 -0.47 -8.58 2.14
C GLN A 219 0.89 -9.25 2.36
N LYS A 220 0.90 -10.30 3.20
CA LYS A 220 2.13 -10.92 3.71
C LYS A 220 2.85 -11.75 2.64
N TYR A 221 2.13 -12.52 1.84
CA TYR A 221 2.72 -13.55 0.98
C TYR A 221 2.80 -13.16 -0.50
N THR A 222 2.35 -11.97 -0.89
CA THR A 222 2.45 -11.50 -2.27
C THR A 222 3.55 -10.45 -2.51
N SER A 223 4.50 -10.30 -1.58
CA SER A 223 5.55 -9.25 -1.64
C SER A 223 6.36 -9.26 -2.94
N SER A 224 6.61 -10.44 -3.54
CA SER A 224 7.26 -10.54 -4.85
C SER A 224 6.40 -9.94 -5.96
N LYS A 225 5.10 -10.26 -5.99
CA LYS A 225 4.18 -9.66 -6.97
C LYS A 225 4.02 -8.16 -6.75
N GLN A 226 3.96 -7.70 -5.50
CA GLN A 226 3.89 -6.27 -5.16
C GLN A 226 5.08 -5.52 -5.77
N TYR A 227 6.31 -6.03 -5.59
CA TYR A 227 7.50 -5.47 -6.23
C TYR A 227 7.41 -5.50 -7.76
N ASP A 228 6.97 -6.62 -8.36
CA ASP A 228 6.86 -6.75 -9.82
C ASP A 228 5.89 -5.74 -10.46
N LEU A 229 4.91 -5.25 -9.70
CA LEU A 229 3.92 -4.29 -10.18
C LEU A 229 4.37 -2.83 -10.11
N ILE A 230 5.43 -2.55 -9.36
CA ILE A 230 5.96 -1.19 -9.18
C ILE A 230 7.33 -0.97 -9.84
N LYS A 231 7.97 -2.00 -10.35
CA LYS A 231 9.25 -1.91 -11.06
C LYS A 231 9.09 -1.42 -12.51
#